data_1d7761d76842c778f42eb9f1ed4d287e
#
_entry.id   1d7761d76842c778f42eb9f1ed4d287e
#
_cell.length_a   1.000
_cell.length_b   1.000
_cell.length_c   1.000
_cell.angle_alpha   90.00
_cell.angle_beta   90.00
_cell.angle_gamma   90.00
#
_symmetry.space_group_name_H-M   'P 1'
#
loop_
_entity.id
_entity.type
_entity.pdbx_description
1 polymer ?
#
loop_
_entity_poly.entity_id
_entity_poly.type
_entity_poly.pdbx_seq_one_letter_code
_entity_poly.pdbx_strand_id
1 'polypeptide(L)'
;AAYIFIENSSGNNAIIVSPGAAADINDDDILANKELIQQSRVFMTQLEQSLDAANTALSYAKDGGSITILNPAPAQPLGENILKLCDFVTPNEIEAEQITGIPVKSVSDAEVAADKLLEKGASAAVITLGEQGALFKDSKQIIHQPSFQVGPIVETTGAGDAFNGGLAVALAEEMPIDKALRFACATASISVTRPGTAPSMPDRNEIDTLLT
;
A
#
# COMPACT_ATOMS: atom_id res chain seq x y z
N ALA A 1 7.94 18.31 -3.56
CA ALA A 1 8.33 18.03 -4.94
C ALA A 1 9.10 16.72 -5.00
N ALA A 2 8.89 15.93 -6.06
CA ALA A 2 9.65 14.72 -6.31
C ALA A 2 10.38 14.83 -7.65
N TYR A 3 11.64 14.38 -7.69
CA TYR A 3 12.42 14.23 -8.91
C TYR A 3 12.55 12.74 -9.20
N ILE A 4 11.94 12.30 -10.29
CA ILE A 4 11.86 10.88 -10.67
C ILE A 4 12.85 10.62 -11.81
N PHE A 5 13.78 9.69 -11.60
CA PHE A 5 14.71 9.20 -12.60
C PHE A 5 14.25 7.83 -13.05
N ILE A 6 13.99 7.67 -14.34
CA ILE A 6 13.53 6.41 -14.92
C ILE A 6 14.64 5.80 -15.76
N GLU A 7 14.98 4.55 -15.52
CA GLU A 7 15.91 3.79 -16.35
C GLU A 7 15.17 3.27 -17.58
N ASN A 8 15.55 3.78 -18.76
CA ASN A 8 14.86 3.46 -20.02
C ASN A 8 14.90 1.98 -20.41
N SER A 9 15.84 1.20 -19.88
CA SER A 9 16.00 -0.21 -20.23
C SER A 9 15.12 -1.16 -19.43
N SER A 10 14.76 -0.79 -18.18
CA SER A 10 14.05 -1.65 -17.23
C SER A 10 12.71 -1.07 -16.76
N GLY A 11 12.49 0.24 -16.94
CA GLY A 11 11.37 0.96 -16.34
C GLY A 11 11.53 1.20 -14.83
N ASN A 12 12.63 0.77 -14.22
CA ASN A 12 12.92 1.03 -12.82
C ASN A 12 13.11 2.53 -12.56
N ASN A 13 12.80 2.96 -11.36
CA ASN A 13 12.93 4.36 -10.97
C ASN A 13 13.77 4.56 -9.70
N ALA A 14 14.29 5.77 -9.56
CA ALA A 14 14.85 6.30 -8.33
C ALA A 14 14.23 7.68 -8.07
N ILE A 15 13.80 7.94 -6.86
CA ILE A 15 13.04 9.13 -6.53
C ILE A 15 13.75 9.93 -5.43
N ILE A 16 13.97 11.22 -5.68
CA ILE A 16 14.43 12.17 -4.66
C ILE A 16 13.23 13.02 -4.26
N VAL A 17 12.82 12.89 -3.00
CA VAL A 17 11.65 13.61 -2.46
C VAL A 17 12.08 14.81 -1.64
N SER A 18 11.46 15.97 -1.89
CA SER A 18 11.45 17.13 -1.03
C SER A 18 10.02 17.33 -0.52
N PRO A 19 9.71 16.99 0.73
CA PRO A 19 8.32 16.86 1.21
C PRO A 19 7.54 18.17 1.10
N GLY A 20 8.17 19.32 1.34
CA GLY A 20 7.49 20.62 1.27
C GLY A 20 6.28 20.66 2.23
N ALA A 21 5.14 21.10 1.73
CA ALA A 21 3.90 21.23 2.52
C ALA A 21 3.40 19.89 3.12
N ALA A 22 3.78 18.75 2.57
CA ALA A 22 3.40 17.47 3.16
C ALA A 22 4.02 17.27 4.55
N ALA A 23 5.24 17.78 4.77
CA ALA A 23 5.89 17.72 6.08
C ALA A 23 5.26 18.67 7.11
N ASP A 24 4.48 19.65 6.68
CA ASP A 24 3.82 20.64 7.56
C ASP A 24 2.46 20.12 8.05
N ILE A 25 1.93 19.03 7.50
CA ILE A 25 0.67 18.41 7.96
C ILE A 25 0.84 17.97 9.41
N ASN A 26 -0.03 18.46 10.28
CA ASN A 26 0.03 18.28 11.72
C ASN A 26 -1.33 17.86 12.32
N ASP A 27 -1.37 17.67 13.63
CA ASP A 27 -2.57 17.20 14.34
C ASP A 27 -3.77 18.16 14.23
N ASP A 28 -3.56 19.46 14.09
CA ASP A 28 -4.65 20.43 13.91
C ASP A 28 -5.33 20.24 12.54
N ASP A 29 -4.55 19.96 11.49
CA ASP A 29 -5.08 19.64 10.17
C ASP A 29 -5.90 18.34 10.19
N ILE A 30 -5.41 17.34 10.92
CA ILE A 30 -6.12 16.07 11.08
C ILE A 30 -7.39 16.26 11.90
N LEU A 31 -7.33 17.03 12.98
CA LEU A 31 -8.49 17.34 13.82
C LEU A 31 -9.58 18.08 13.03
N ALA A 32 -9.20 19.03 12.17
CA ALA A 32 -10.14 19.75 11.32
C ALA A 32 -10.91 18.84 10.35
N ASN A 33 -10.37 17.65 10.04
CA ASN A 33 -10.96 16.67 9.13
C ASN A 33 -11.46 15.41 9.86
N LYS A 34 -11.50 15.40 11.19
CA LYS A 34 -11.83 14.23 12.01
C LYS A 34 -13.15 13.56 11.62
N GLU A 35 -14.20 14.33 11.41
CA GLU A 35 -15.52 13.79 11.07
C GLU A 35 -15.50 13.07 9.72
N LEU A 36 -14.83 13.62 8.71
CA LEU A 36 -14.65 13.00 7.40
C LEU A 36 -13.87 11.69 7.51
N ILE A 37 -12.80 11.69 8.30
CA ILE A 37 -11.99 10.49 8.55
C ILE A 37 -12.83 9.40 9.20
N GLN A 38 -13.58 9.72 10.25
CA GLN A 38 -14.40 8.77 11.00
C GLN A 38 -15.58 8.21 10.21
N GLN A 39 -16.10 8.94 9.20
CA GLN A 39 -17.22 8.51 8.37
C GLN A 39 -16.78 7.73 7.13
N SER A 40 -15.48 7.63 6.86
CA SER A 40 -14.96 6.88 5.71
C SER A 40 -15.10 5.37 5.90
N ARG A 41 -15.38 4.62 4.84
CA ARG A 41 -15.38 3.15 4.89
C ARG A 41 -13.96 2.58 4.99
N VAL A 42 -13.04 3.20 4.27
CA VAL A 42 -11.61 2.88 4.26
C VAL A 42 -10.85 4.17 4.45
N PHE A 43 -9.92 4.17 5.38
CA PHE A 43 -8.93 5.22 5.56
C PHE A 43 -7.55 4.67 5.22
N MET A 44 -6.86 5.34 4.32
CA MET A 44 -5.50 4.96 3.91
C MET A 44 -4.56 6.15 4.09
N THR A 45 -3.37 5.86 4.59
CA THR A 45 -2.28 6.84 4.70
C THR A 45 -0.94 6.21 4.36
N GLN A 46 0.00 7.08 3.99
CA GLN A 46 1.42 6.78 3.80
C GLN A 46 2.26 7.43 4.90
N LEU A 47 3.58 7.52 4.72
CA LEU A 47 4.50 8.15 5.68
C LEU A 47 5.24 9.34 5.06
N GLU A 48 4.61 10.02 4.10
CA GLU A 48 5.15 11.24 3.47
C GLU A 48 4.87 12.51 4.28
N GLN A 49 3.91 12.45 5.21
CA GLN A 49 3.61 13.46 6.23
C GLN A 49 4.25 13.06 7.57
N SER A 50 4.05 13.87 8.61
CA SER A 50 4.57 13.56 9.94
C SER A 50 3.97 12.24 10.48
N LEU A 51 4.79 11.47 11.20
CA LEU A 51 4.35 10.22 11.82
C LEU A 51 3.25 10.45 12.86
N ASP A 52 3.28 11.59 13.56
CA ASP A 52 2.27 11.96 14.55
C ASP A 52 0.92 12.18 13.86
N ALA A 53 0.88 12.93 12.75
CA ALA A 53 -0.34 13.14 11.97
C ALA A 53 -0.90 11.82 11.42
N ALA A 54 -0.03 10.93 10.91
CA ALA A 54 -0.46 9.60 10.44
C ALA A 54 -1.08 8.77 11.59
N ASN A 55 -0.45 8.78 12.76
CA ASN A 55 -0.92 8.06 13.95
C ASN A 55 -2.26 8.61 14.45
N THR A 56 -2.40 9.94 14.53
CA THR A 56 -3.64 10.61 14.92
C THR A 56 -4.78 10.30 13.95
N ALA A 57 -4.51 10.36 12.65
CA ALA A 57 -5.51 10.06 11.62
C ALA A 57 -5.96 8.60 11.63
N LEU A 58 -5.02 7.64 11.77
CA LEU A 58 -5.34 6.22 11.91
C LEU A 58 -6.18 5.95 13.18
N SER A 59 -5.86 6.64 14.30
CA SER A 59 -6.66 6.52 15.52
C SER A 59 -8.10 6.99 15.31
N TYR A 60 -8.31 8.15 14.68
CA TYR A 60 -9.66 8.62 14.38
C TYR A 60 -10.42 7.70 13.42
N ALA A 61 -9.76 7.18 12.40
CA ALA A 61 -10.35 6.23 11.48
C ALA A 61 -10.79 4.94 12.20
N LYS A 62 -9.93 4.41 13.06
CA LYS A 62 -10.21 3.22 13.86
C LYS A 62 -11.39 3.44 14.80
N ASP A 63 -11.43 4.60 15.51
CA ASP A 63 -12.53 4.99 16.39
C ASP A 63 -13.86 5.14 15.63
N GLY A 64 -13.81 5.55 14.37
CA GLY A 64 -14.97 5.65 13.48
C GLY A 64 -15.44 4.31 12.89
N GLY A 65 -14.65 3.25 13.03
CA GLY A 65 -14.94 1.92 12.46
C GLY A 65 -14.54 1.78 11.00
N SER A 66 -13.69 2.68 10.48
CA SER A 66 -13.10 2.56 9.14
C SER A 66 -12.12 1.39 9.08
N ILE A 67 -12.03 0.74 7.92
CA ILE A 67 -10.90 -0.16 7.61
C ILE A 67 -9.66 0.71 7.44
N THR A 68 -8.61 0.42 8.20
CA THR A 68 -7.38 1.23 8.19
C THR A 68 -6.27 0.55 7.40
N ILE A 69 -5.68 1.28 6.45
CA ILE A 69 -4.56 0.83 5.62
C ILE A 69 -3.37 1.78 5.85
N LEU A 70 -2.22 1.23 6.23
CA LEU A 70 -0.96 1.93 6.24
C LEU A 70 -0.07 1.39 5.12
N ASN A 71 0.25 2.23 4.13
CA ASN A 71 1.36 1.99 3.22
C ASN A 71 2.61 2.66 3.82
N PRO A 72 3.58 1.90 4.35
CA PRO A 72 4.69 2.48 5.11
C PRO A 72 5.80 3.03 4.20
N ALA A 73 5.43 3.85 3.22
CA ALA A 73 6.28 4.48 2.23
C ALA A 73 6.40 6.00 2.48
N PRO A 74 7.61 6.60 2.49
CA PRO A 74 8.89 5.92 2.53
C PRO A 74 9.13 5.18 3.86
N ALA A 75 9.89 4.09 3.80
CA ALA A 75 10.14 3.30 4.99
C ALA A 75 10.89 4.10 6.05
N GLN A 76 10.39 4.01 7.28
CA GLN A 76 11.03 4.58 8.47
C GLN A 76 10.74 3.68 9.69
N PRO A 77 11.50 3.83 10.79
CA PRO A 77 11.24 3.07 12.00
C PRO A 77 9.81 3.31 12.50
N LEU A 78 9.04 2.23 12.63
CA LEU A 78 7.67 2.26 13.14
C LEU A 78 7.62 1.68 14.55
N GLY A 79 6.98 2.43 15.45
CA GLY A 79 6.62 1.92 16.76
C GLY A 79 5.44 0.93 16.67
N GLU A 80 5.33 0.02 17.64
CA GLU A 80 4.20 -0.92 17.69
C GLU A 80 2.83 -0.23 17.79
N ASN A 81 2.77 0.98 18.33
CA ASN A 81 1.52 1.71 18.53
C ASN A 81 0.80 1.96 17.20
N ILE A 82 1.51 2.41 16.15
CA ILE A 82 0.89 2.69 14.86
C ILE A 82 0.43 1.41 14.16
N LEU A 83 1.20 0.32 14.28
CA LEU A 83 0.84 -0.96 13.66
C LEU A 83 -0.42 -1.58 14.27
N LYS A 84 -0.67 -1.37 15.56
CA LYS A 84 -1.91 -1.79 16.24
C LYS A 84 -3.16 -1.04 15.77
N LEU A 85 -2.99 0.10 15.13
CA LEU A 85 -4.09 0.85 14.52
C LEU A 85 -4.43 0.38 13.10
N CYS A 86 -3.59 -0.50 12.50
CA CYS A 86 -3.71 -0.90 11.12
C CYS A 86 -4.45 -2.23 10.98
N ASP A 87 -5.55 -2.23 10.24
CA ASP A 87 -6.17 -3.46 9.76
C ASP A 87 -5.30 -4.10 8.67
N PHE A 88 -4.70 -3.27 7.82
CA PHE A 88 -3.74 -3.69 6.80
C PHE A 88 -2.48 -2.83 6.83
N VAL A 89 -1.32 -3.48 6.72
CA VAL A 89 -0.04 -2.82 6.45
C VAL A 89 0.46 -3.34 5.11
N THR A 90 0.80 -2.43 4.17
CA THR A 90 1.07 -2.77 2.77
C THR A 90 2.49 -2.36 2.31
N PRO A 91 3.55 -2.91 2.91
CA PRO A 91 4.92 -2.62 2.50
C PRO A 91 5.29 -3.32 1.18
N ASN A 92 6.26 -2.75 0.46
CA ASN A 92 7.04 -3.50 -0.53
C ASN A 92 8.16 -4.31 0.15
N GLU A 93 8.99 -5.02 -0.64
CA GLU A 93 10.09 -5.85 -0.14
C GLU A 93 11.07 -5.06 0.72
N ILE A 94 11.46 -3.84 0.27
CA ILE A 94 12.43 -2.98 0.95
C ILE A 94 11.84 -2.44 2.26
N GLU A 95 10.62 -1.98 2.22
CA GLU A 95 9.90 -1.46 3.39
C GLU A 95 9.68 -2.57 4.42
N ALA A 96 9.28 -3.76 3.97
CA ALA A 96 9.11 -4.92 4.84
C ALA A 96 10.44 -5.30 5.52
N GLU A 97 11.57 -5.33 4.77
CA GLU A 97 12.89 -5.58 5.34
C GLU A 97 13.27 -4.51 6.37
N GLN A 98 13.05 -3.24 6.09
CA GLN A 98 13.41 -2.15 7.02
C GLN A 98 12.58 -2.17 8.31
N ILE A 99 11.32 -2.54 8.24
CA ILE A 99 10.42 -2.60 9.42
C ILE A 99 10.67 -3.86 10.25
N THR A 100 10.93 -4.99 9.59
CA THR A 100 11.00 -6.30 10.23
C THR A 100 12.42 -6.77 10.52
N GLY A 101 13.41 -6.28 9.77
CA GLY A 101 14.78 -6.76 9.77
C GLY A 101 14.97 -8.06 8.98
N ILE A 102 13.96 -8.51 8.24
CA ILE A 102 13.97 -9.76 7.46
C ILE A 102 14.12 -9.40 5.98
N PRO A 103 15.22 -9.82 5.30
CA PRO A 103 15.38 -9.64 3.87
C PRO A 103 14.27 -10.36 3.10
N VAL A 104 13.59 -9.63 2.19
CA VAL A 104 12.51 -10.18 1.39
C VAL A 104 12.97 -10.31 -0.07
N LYS A 105 13.30 -11.54 -0.48
CA LYS A 105 13.75 -11.87 -1.84
C LYS A 105 12.87 -12.91 -2.53
N SER A 106 11.96 -13.49 -1.79
CA SER A 106 11.05 -14.53 -2.26
C SER A 106 9.70 -14.43 -1.55
N VAL A 107 8.70 -15.12 -2.08
CA VAL A 107 7.39 -15.27 -1.43
C VAL A 107 7.53 -15.89 -0.03
N SER A 108 8.45 -16.84 0.15
CA SER A 108 8.70 -17.46 1.45
C SER A 108 9.31 -16.48 2.48
N ASP A 109 10.20 -15.58 2.04
CA ASP A 109 10.75 -14.54 2.92
C ASP A 109 9.65 -13.54 3.30
N ALA A 110 8.79 -13.20 2.35
CA ALA A 110 7.64 -12.32 2.59
C ALA A 110 6.67 -12.93 3.63
N GLU A 111 6.50 -14.26 3.63
CA GLU A 111 5.72 -14.93 4.66
C GLU A 111 6.28 -14.72 6.06
N VAL A 112 7.61 -14.86 6.22
CA VAL A 112 8.31 -14.64 7.49
C VAL A 112 8.25 -13.17 7.91
N ALA A 113 8.41 -12.24 6.96
CA ALA A 113 8.29 -10.81 7.23
C ALA A 113 6.86 -10.44 7.64
N ALA A 114 5.84 -11.04 7.00
CA ALA A 114 4.44 -10.85 7.37
C ALA A 114 4.16 -11.33 8.81
N ASP A 115 4.68 -12.48 9.23
CA ASP A 115 4.57 -12.93 10.62
C ASP A 115 5.12 -11.89 11.58
N LYS A 116 6.26 -11.28 11.24
CA LYS A 116 6.87 -10.25 12.08
C LYS A 116 6.04 -8.97 12.17
N LEU A 117 5.34 -8.59 11.09
CA LEU A 117 4.40 -7.45 11.10
C LEU A 117 3.18 -7.74 11.99
N LEU A 118 2.66 -8.97 11.94
CA LEU A 118 1.56 -9.41 12.82
C LEU A 118 2.00 -9.43 14.29
N GLU A 119 3.19 -9.96 14.60
CA GLU A 119 3.76 -9.92 15.96
C GLU A 119 3.91 -8.50 16.50
N LYS A 120 4.19 -7.53 15.64
CA LYS A 120 4.27 -6.10 15.98
C LYS A 120 2.91 -5.43 16.14
N GLY A 121 1.81 -6.12 15.84
CA GLY A 121 0.45 -5.67 16.14
C GLY A 121 -0.44 -5.36 14.95
N ALA A 122 0.02 -5.46 13.71
CA ALA A 122 -0.84 -5.33 12.53
C ALA A 122 -1.88 -6.47 12.50
N SER A 123 -3.12 -6.18 12.07
CA SER A 123 -4.14 -7.23 11.94
C SER A 123 -3.91 -8.10 10.70
N ALA A 124 -3.43 -7.50 9.62
CA ALA A 124 -3.00 -8.20 8.41
C ALA A 124 -1.81 -7.49 7.76
N ALA A 125 -0.98 -8.25 7.07
CA ALA A 125 0.11 -7.77 6.22
C ALA A 125 -0.16 -8.11 4.76
N VAL A 126 0.10 -7.15 3.86
CA VAL A 126 0.06 -7.37 2.41
C VAL A 126 1.39 -6.90 1.83
N ILE A 127 2.30 -7.82 1.56
CA ILE A 127 3.63 -7.48 1.06
C ILE A 127 3.61 -7.54 -0.47
N THR A 128 3.87 -6.41 -1.12
CA THR A 128 4.00 -6.36 -2.58
C THR A 128 5.38 -6.85 -3.00
N LEU A 129 5.45 -7.65 -4.07
CA LEU A 129 6.61 -8.42 -4.51
C LEU A 129 6.94 -8.16 -5.99
N GLY A 130 6.67 -6.96 -6.48
CA GLY A 130 6.90 -6.57 -7.85
C GLY A 130 6.26 -7.56 -8.84
N GLU A 131 7.07 -8.14 -9.72
CA GLU A 131 6.60 -9.11 -10.73
C GLU A 131 6.04 -10.41 -10.12
N GLN A 132 6.37 -10.72 -8.88
CA GLN A 132 5.83 -11.89 -8.17
C GLN A 132 4.42 -11.63 -7.60
N GLY A 133 3.89 -10.41 -7.69
CA GLY A 133 2.55 -10.06 -7.23
C GLY A 133 2.50 -9.58 -5.78
N ALA A 134 1.66 -10.18 -4.94
CA ALA A 134 1.51 -9.79 -3.54
C ALA A 134 1.20 -10.98 -2.63
N LEU A 135 1.74 -10.94 -1.42
CA LEU A 135 1.45 -11.90 -0.34
C LEU A 135 0.57 -11.22 0.71
N PHE A 136 -0.59 -11.77 0.95
CA PHE A 136 -1.43 -11.44 2.11
C PHE A 136 -1.24 -12.46 3.21
N LYS A 137 -1.20 -12.00 4.47
CA LYS A 137 -1.25 -12.87 5.66
C LYS A 137 -2.00 -12.19 6.79
N ASP A 138 -2.88 -12.95 7.43
CA ASP A 138 -3.50 -12.62 8.70
C ASP A 138 -3.35 -13.79 9.69
N SER A 139 -4.05 -13.77 10.81
CA SER A 139 -4.02 -14.85 11.82
C SER A 139 -4.70 -16.16 11.38
N LYS A 140 -5.38 -16.18 10.22
CA LYS A 140 -6.24 -17.29 9.77
C LYS A 140 -5.77 -17.91 8.47
N GLN A 141 -5.17 -17.12 7.59
CA GLN A 141 -4.84 -17.56 6.23
C GLN A 141 -3.65 -16.81 5.65
N ILE A 142 -3.09 -17.42 4.64
CA ILE A 142 -2.06 -16.85 3.79
C ILE A 142 -2.50 -17.01 2.33
N ILE A 143 -2.33 -15.96 1.54
CA ILE A 143 -2.69 -15.95 0.12
C ILE A 143 -1.57 -15.29 -0.66
N HIS A 144 -1.02 -15.99 -1.63
CA HIS A 144 -0.14 -15.39 -2.64
C HIS A 144 -0.94 -15.19 -3.93
N GLN A 145 -1.05 -13.94 -4.36
CA GLN A 145 -1.64 -13.55 -5.64
C GLN A 145 -0.53 -13.15 -6.61
N PRO A 146 -0.27 -13.93 -7.67
CA PRO A 146 0.67 -13.53 -8.71
C PRO A 146 0.24 -12.27 -9.44
N SER A 147 1.19 -11.53 -10.01
CA SER A 147 0.91 -10.42 -10.91
C SER A 147 0.26 -10.90 -12.22
N PHE A 148 -0.36 -9.98 -12.94
CA PHE A 148 -0.92 -10.28 -14.27
C PHE A 148 0.06 -9.87 -15.37
N GLN A 149 0.16 -10.69 -16.40
CA GLN A 149 0.94 -10.38 -17.61
C GLN A 149 0.02 -9.63 -18.60
N VAL A 150 -0.04 -8.30 -18.47
CA VAL A 150 -0.93 -7.44 -19.28
C VAL A 150 -0.23 -6.97 -20.56
N GLY A 151 1.07 -6.69 -20.47
CA GLY A 151 1.85 -6.15 -21.58
C GLY A 151 3.29 -5.85 -21.15
N PRO A 152 4.08 -5.19 -22.02
CA PRO A 152 5.42 -4.77 -21.66
C PRO A 152 5.38 -3.72 -20.55
N ILE A 153 6.32 -3.80 -19.62
CA ILE A 153 6.49 -2.79 -18.56
C ILE A 153 7.05 -1.52 -19.22
N VAL A 154 6.37 -0.41 -19.02
CA VAL A 154 6.76 0.93 -19.51
C VAL A 154 7.34 1.74 -18.36
N GLU A 155 6.66 1.76 -17.21
CA GLU A 155 7.09 2.50 -16.03
C GLU A 155 6.50 1.89 -14.76
N THR A 156 7.34 1.70 -13.73
CA THR A 156 6.90 1.12 -12.45
C THR A 156 6.53 2.17 -11.39
N THR A 157 6.74 3.46 -11.68
CA THR A 157 6.38 4.55 -10.76
C THR A 157 4.88 4.56 -10.50
N GLY A 158 4.49 4.56 -9.22
CA GLY A 158 3.09 4.55 -8.81
C GLY A 158 2.42 3.18 -8.85
N ALA A 159 3.14 2.08 -9.15
CA ALA A 159 2.56 0.73 -9.09
C ALA A 159 2.05 0.37 -7.69
N GLY A 160 2.78 0.77 -6.65
CA GLY A 160 2.37 0.62 -5.26
C GLY A 160 1.11 1.43 -4.94
N ASP A 161 1.00 2.66 -5.47
CA ASP A 161 -0.19 3.50 -5.29
C ASP A 161 -1.40 2.90 -6.01
N ALA A 162 -1.21 2.38 -7.23
CA ALA A 162 -2.24 1.66 -7.98
C ALA A 162 -2.73 0.42 -7.22
N PHE A 163 -1.80 -0.37 -6.68
CA PHE A 163 -2.13 -1.52 -5.83
C PHE A 163 -2.96 -1.12 -4.62
N ASN A 164 -2.49 -0.12 -3.86
CA ASN A 164 -3.15 0.34 -2.65
C ASN A 164 -4.52 0.95 -2.95
N GLY A 165 -4.65 1.73 -4.02
CA GLY A 165 -5.93 2.26 -4.49
C GLY A 165 -6.91 1.15 -4.87
N GLY A 166 -6.46 0.15 -5.61
CA GLY A 166 -7.25 -1.04 -5.95
C GLY A 166 -7.69 -1.82 -4.71
N LEU A 167 -6.77 -2.05 -3.76
CA LEU A 167 -7.08 -2.73 -2.50
C LEU A 167 -8.13 -1.95 -1.70
N ALA A 168 -7.97 -0.64 -1.57
CA ALA A 168 -8.91 0.22 -0.83
C ALA A 168 -10.31 0.19 -1.44
N VAL A 169 -10.42 0.27 -2.78
CA VAL A 169 -11.71 0.15 -3.48
C VAL A 169 -12.35 -1.21 -3.24
N ALA A 170 -11.59 -2.30 -3.40
CA ALA A 170 -12.10 -3.66 -3.22
C ALA A 170 -12.58 -3.90 -1.77
N LEU A 171 -11.86 -3.39 -0.77
CA LEU A 171 -12.26 -3.48 0.63
C LEU A 171 -13.49 -2.61 0.92
N ALA A 172 -13.59 -1.41 0.35
CA ALA A 172 -14.77 -0.57 0.47
C ALA A 172 -16.02 -1.19 -0.15
N GLU A 173 -15.87 -2.02 -1.17
CA GLU A 173 -16.92 -2.81 -1.80
C GLU A 173 -17.18 -4.16 -1.10
N GLU A 174 -16.50 -4.42 0.02
CA GLU A 174 -16.67 -5.64 0.84
C GLU A 174 -16.32 -6.94 0.07
N MET A 175 -15.39 -6.85 -0.90
CA MET A 175 -14.93 -8.03 -1.61
C MET A 175 -14.22 -9.01 -0.66
N PRO A 176 -14.38 -10.33 -0.83
CA PRO A 176 -13.54 -11.31 -0.14
C PRO A 176 -12.06 -11.04 -0.40
N ILE A 177 -11.21 -11.30 0.59
CA ILE A 177 -9.80 -10.88 0.54
C ILE A 177 -9.02 -11.43 -0.66
N ASP A 178 -9.32 -12.66 -1.09
CA ASP A 178 -8.74 -13.26 -2.29
C ASP A 178 -9.10 -12.45 -3.55
N LYS A 179 -10.32 -11.96 -3.65
CA LYS A 179 -10.80 -11.10 -4.73
C LYS A 179 -10.23 -9.69 -4.64
N ALA A 180 -10.14 -9.14 -3.42
CA ALA A 180 -9.53 -7.83 -3.20
C ALA A 180 -8.06 -7.79 -3.61
N LEU A 181 -7.28 -8.82 -3.25
CA LEU A 181 -5.89 -8.97 -3.69
C LEU A 181 -5.77 -9.09 -5.21
N ARG A 182 -6.63 -9.91 -5.80
CA ARG A 182 -6.66 -10.10 -7.26
C ARG A 182 -6.97 -8.78 -7.97
N PHE A 183 -7.93 -8.00 -7.46
CA PHE A 183 -8.30 -6.68 -7.98
C PHE A 183 -7.14 -5.69 -7.86
N ALA A 184 -6.48 -5.62 -6.69
CA ALA A 184 -5.33 -4.77 -6.45
C ALA A 184 -4.15 -5.11 -7.37
N CYS A 185 -3.81 -6.41 -7.51
CA CYS A 185 -2.77 -6.86 -8.44
C CYS A 185 -3.10 -6.53 -9.89
N ALA A 186 -4.34 -6.68 -10.32
CA ALA A 186 -4.78 -6.32 -11.67
C ALA A 186 -4.61 -4.82 -11.93
N THR A 187 -5.04 -3.98 -10.97
CA THR A 187 -4.88 -2.52 -11.03
C THR A 187 -3.42 -2.12 -11.21
N ALA A 188 -2.53 -2.65 -10.38
CA ALA A 188 -1.09 -2.40 -10.48
C ALA A 188 -0.48 -2.93 -11.79
N SER A 189 -0.88 -4.13 -12.23
CA SER A 189 -0.35 -4.73 -13.47
C SER A 189 -0.73 -3.95 -14.72
N ILE A 190 -1.91 -3.32 -14.75
CA ILE A 190 -2.30 -2.44 -15.85
C ILE A 190 -1.51 -1.13 -15.79
N SER A 191 -1.37 -0.53 -14.61
CA SER A 191 -0.70 0.77 -14.46
C SER A 191 0.73 0.78 -14.99
N VAL A 192 1.51 -0.28 -14.77
CA VAL A 192 2.91 -0.37 -15.21
C VAL A 192 3.09 -0.48 -16.73
N THR A 193 2.02 -0.70 -17.50
CA THR A 193 2.06 -0.75 -18.97
C THR A 193 1.93 0.63 -19.63
N ARG A 194 1.86 1.70 -18.83
CA ARG A 194 1.62 3.07 -19.28
C ARG A 194 2.60 4.06 -18.65
N PRO A 195 2.94 5.17 -19.32
CA PRO A 195 3.80 6.18 -18.73
C PRO A 195 3.04 7.03 -17.71
N GLY A 196 3.77 7.51 -16.71
CA GLY A 196 3.29 8.41 -15.67
C GLY A 196 2.61 7.69 -14.52
N THR A 197 2.24 8.43 -13.48
CA THR A 197 1.61 7.91 -12.26
C THR A 197 0.09 8.00 -12.34
N ALA A 198 -0.51 9.16 -12.05
CA ALA A 198 -1.97 9.33 -12.12
C ALA A 198 -2.57 9.03 -13.51
N PRO A 199 -1.95 9.41 -14.65
CA PRO A 199 -2.47 9.07 -15.98
C PRO A 199 -2.42 7.56 -16.31
N SER A 200 -1.58 6.79 -15.63
CA SER A 200 -1.44 5.34 -15.87
C SER A 200 -2.52 4.52 -15.17
N MET A 201 -3.23 5.10 -14.19
CA MET A 201 -4.24 4.38 -13.42
C MET A 201 -5.37 3.88 -14.32
N PRO A 202 -5.73 2.58 -14.23
CA PRO A 202 -6.82 2.02 -15.01
C PRO A 202 -8.17 2.46 -14.49
N ASP A 203 -9.16 2.49 -15.38
CA ASP A 203 -10.55 2.59 -14.95
C ASP A 203 -11.12 1.22 -14.52
N ARG A 204 -12.30 1.23 -13.92
CA ARG A 204 -12.97 0.04 -13.41
C ARG A 204 -13.21 -1.01 -14.49
N ASN A 205 -13.62 -0.62 -15.68
CA ASN A 205 -13.96 -1.56 -16.76
C ASN A 205 -12.73 -2.29 -17.28
N GLU A 206 -11.57 -1.63 -17.30
CA GLU A 206 -10.31 -2.25 -17.70
C GLU A 206 -9.90 -3.34 -16.70
N ILE A 207 -10.04 -3.06 -15.39
CA ILE A 207 -9.74 -4.04 -14.34
C ILE A 207 -10.71 -5.22 -14.42
N ASP A 208 -12.01 -4.95 -14.51
CA ASP A 208 -13.04 -6.00 -14.58
C ASP A 208 -12.83 -6.88 -15.83
N THR A 209 -12.44 -6.29 -16.96
CA THR A 209 -12.14 -7.03 -18.20
C THR A 209 -10.95 -7.98 -18.02
N LEU A 210 -9.89 -7.55 -17.31
CA LEU A 210 -8.74 -8.39 -17.03
C LEU A 210 -9.07 -9.55 -16.07
N LEU A 211 -10.06 -9.38 -15.22
CA LEU A 211 -10.42 -10.35 -14.19
C LEU A 211 -11.44 -11.40 -14.63
N THR A 212 -12.11 -11.21 -15.77
CA THR A 212 -13.02 -12.18 -16.39
C THR A 212 -12.28 -13.29 -17.11
#